data_21f7f63a1d790f0eb77e2acfb4ce17a5
#
_entry.id   21f7f63a1d790f0eb77e2acfb4ce17a5
#
_cell.length_a   1.000
_cell.length_b   1.000
_cell.length_c   1.000
_cell.angle_alpha   90.00
_cell.angle_beta   90.00
_cell.angle_gamma   90.00
#
_symmetry.space_group_name_H-M   'P 1'
#
loop_
_entity.id
_entity.type
_entity.pdbx_description
1 polymer ?
#
loop_
_entity_poly.entity_id
_entity_poly.type
_entity_poly.pdbx_seq_one_letter_code
_entity_poly.pdbx_strand_id
1 'polypeptide(L)'
;MVRVVCERVSEASGIEFPPELTEFRAAPNPRGGVTLRGKVGYRGPLQPPTLPKIQFDLTTDEVIIRPPVLRPIYHSYSDRPAQPARIHCYPIDEVLAEKTRAMGERGRPRDLYDIIRLSRSGRQVLQLDAAAEREILERKCAHRGLPIPTLAALEASPNWVELESEWANMLGHQLPALPPLDTYRADLAVYFDWLSGAPVADLPAITEAEASDPAWQPPAAVALPSEWGVAAPLEGIRFAGANRLLLELDYRPQKGQPGVRLVEPYSFRYSRKGYLLFYGRNIERQRITAYRADRIMGVKVTTQPFRPIWRVEL
;
A
#
# COMPACT_ATOMS: atom_id res chain seq x y z
N MET A 1 30.10 -9.88 6.53
CA MET A 1 28.75 -10.40 6.25
C MET A 1 28.28 -10.09 4.83
N VAL A 2 28.11 -8.82 4.42
CA VAL A 2 27.60 -8.47 3.06
C VAL A 2 28.44 -9.08 1.94
N ARG A 3 29.76 -8.99 2.03
CA ARG A 3 30.67 -9.61 1.03
C ARG A 3 30.45 -11.11 0.86
N VAL A 4 30.32 -11.86 1.96
CA VAL A 4 30.02 -13.30 1.91
C VAL A 4 28.67 -13.61 1.28
N VAL A 5 27.67 -12.74 1.51
CA VAL A 5 26.37 -12.89 0.85
C VAL A 5 26.50 -12.65 -0.66
N CYS A 6 27.21 -11.60 -1.07
CA CYS A 6 27.45 -11.29 -2.48
C CYS A 6 28.18 -12.44 -3.20
N GLU A 7 29.21 -13.02 -2.57
CA GLU A 7 29.94 -14.19 -3.10
C GLU A 7 29.01 -15.39 -3.34
N ARG A 8 28.20 -15.75 -2.33
CA ARG A 8 27.22 -16.84 -2.45
C ARG A 8 26.16 -16.59 -3.52
N VAL A 9 25.68 -15.35 -3.61
CA VAL A 9 24.69 -15.00 -4.64
C VAL A 9 25.32 -15.04 -6.02
N SER A 10 26.58 -14.59 -6.18
CA SER A 10 27.32 -14.69 -7.44
C SER A 10 27.45 -16.14 -7.90
N GLU A 11 27.86 -17.04 -6.99
CA GLU A 11 28.01 -18.47 -7.27
C GLU A 11 26.68 -19.12 -7.69
N ALA A 12 25.57 -18.72 -7.04
CA ALA A 12 24.26 -19.32 -7.27
C ALA A 12 23.53 -18.78 -8.51
N SER A 13 23.77 -17.51 -8.89
CA SER A 13 22.97 -16.80 -9.90
C SER A 13 23.75 -16.29 -11.11
N GLY A 14 25.08 -16.26 -11.03
CA GLY A 14 25.93 -15.62 -12.04
C GLY A 14 25.87 -14.09 -12.02
N ILE A 15 25.18 -13.46 -11.05
CA ILE A 15 25.19 -12.00 -10.86
C ILE A 15 26.53 -11.62 -10.23
N GLU A 16 27.23 -10.69 -10.85
CA GLU A 16 28.51 -10.21 -10.32
C GLU A 16 28.29 -9.02 -9.37
N PHE A 17 29.03 -9.00 -8.26
CA PHE A 17 29.07 -7.91 -7.29
C PHE A 17 30.49 -7.34 -7.20
N PRO A 18 30.87 -6.40 -8.07
CA PRO A 18 32.24 -5.85 -8.06
C PRO A 18 32.54 -5.20 -6.70
N PRO A 19 33.62 -5.62 -6.01
CA PRO A 19 33.96 -5.10 -4.67
C PRO A 19 34.15 -3.59 -4.63
N GLU A 20 34.67 -2.99 -5.71
CA GLU A 20 34.88 -1.56 -5.87
C GLU A 20 33.58 -0.74 -5.93
N LEU A 21 32.44 -1.39 -6.20
CA LEU A 21 31.11 -0.77 -6.20
C LEU A 21 30.35 -1.02 -4.89
N THR A 22 31.01 -1.62 -3.91
CA THR A 22 30.45 -1.86 -2.60
C THR A 22 31.02 -0.87 -1.59
N GLU A 23 30.15 -0.03 -1.06
CA GLU A 23 30.54 1.01 -0.13
C GLU A 23 29.60 1.00 1.09
N PHE A 24 30.17 1.05 2.29
CA PHE A 24 29.45 1.25 3.54
C PHE A 24 30.08 2.38 4.33
N ARG A 25 29.27 3.35 4.72
CA ARG A 25 29.70 4.51 5.54
C ARG A 25 28.88 4.55 6.83
N ALA A 26 29.56 4.64 7.94
CA ALA A 26 28.95 4.98 9.20
C ALA A 26 28.72 6.49 9.25
N ALA A 27 27.50 6.92 9.48
CA ALA A 27 27.14 8.30 9.70
C ALA A 27 26.58 8.46 11.11
N PRO A 28 27.03 9.45 11.88
CA PRO A 28 26.41 9.74 13.18
C PRO A 28 24.94 10.15 12.93
N ASN A 29 24.05 9.57 13.71
CA ASN A 29 22.69 10.00 13.78
C ASN A 29 22.65 11.31 14.62
N PRO A 30 21.84 12.33 14.27
CA PRO A 30 21.69 13.55 15.08
C PRO A 30 21.39 13.32 16.55
N ARG A 31 21.00 12.11 16.93
CA ARG A 31 20.67 11.69 18.31
C ARG A 31 21.75 10.85 19.00
N GLY A 32 22.95 10.78 18.44
CA GLY A 32 24.07 10.05 19.01
C GLY A 32 24.14 8.55 18.64
N GLY A 33 23.18 8.02 17.90
CA GLY A 33 23.25 6.67 17.31
C GLY A 33 24.08 6.64 16.01
N VAL A 34 24.28 5.44 15.46
CA VAL A 34 24.99 5.22 14.21
C VAL A 34 24.04 4.66 13.17
N THR A 35 23.98 5.31 12.01
CA THR A 35 23.34 4.78 10.81
C THR A 35 24.41 4.32 9.83
N LEU A 36 24.32 3.06 9.38
CA LEU A 36 25.18 2.53 8.32
C LEU A 36 24.46 2.67 6.98
N ARG A 37 24.99 3.56 6.13
CA ARG A 37 24.51 3.69 4.76
C ARG A 37 25.40 2.89 3.84
N GLY A 38 24.79 1.97 3.08
CA GLY A 38 25.50 1.08 2.17
C GLY A 38 24.97 1.18 0.76
N LYS A 39 25.87 0.94 -0.20
CA LYS A 39 25.55 0.74 -1.61
C LYS A 39 26.30 -0.47 -2.09
N VAL A 40 25.61 -1.39 -2.75
CA VAL A 40 26.19 -2.58 -3.37
C VAL A 40 25.82 -2.54 -4.84
N GLY A 41 26.80 -2.29 -5.70
CA GLY A 41 26.64 -2.34 -7.15
C GLY A 41 26.59 -3.79 -7.62
N TYR A 42 25.80 -4.05 -8.66
CA TYR A 42 25.75 -5.39 -9.27
C TYR A 42 25.68 -5.33 -10.78
N ARG A 43 26.16 -6.39 -11.43
CA ARG A 43 26.10 -6.61 -12.86
C ARG A 43 25.27 -7.85 -13.14
N GLY A 44 24.08 -7.62 -13.69
CA GLY A 44 23.16 -8.69 -14.11
C GLY A 44 23.27 -8.98 -15.62
N PRO A 45 22.33 -9.77 -16.18
CA PRO A 45 22.28 -10.09 -17.60
C PRO A 45 22.14 -8.85 -18.51
N LEU A 46 21.40 -7.85 -18.03
CA LEU A 46 21.33 -6.55 -18.68
C LEU A 46 22.56 -5.74 -18.29
N GLN A 47 23.28 -5.22 -19.28
CA GLN A 47 24.47 -4.40 -19.06
C GLN A 47 24.18 -2.93 -19.36
N PRO A 48 23.51 -2.21 -18.44
CA PRO A 48 23.25 -0.79 -18.63
C PRO A 48 24.56 0.01 -18.51
N PRO A 49 24.64 1.21 -19.14
CA PRO A 49 25.82 2.08 -19.05
C PRO A 49 26.21 2.43 -17.61
N THR A 50 25.22 2.52 -16.73
CA THR A 50 25.42 2.72 -15.28
C THR A 50 24.90 1.51 -14.54
N LEU A 51 25.77 0.84 -13.78
CA LEU A 51 25.39 -0.34 -13.02
C LEU A 51 24.39 0.00 -11.91
N PRO A 52 23.34 -0.80 -11.76
CA PRO A 52 22.38 -0.63 -10.69
C PRO A 52 23.01 -0.90 -9.33
N LYS A 53 22.42 -0.29 -8.28
CA LYS A 53 22.92 -0.40 -6.91
C LYS A 53 21.79 -0.73 -5.95
N ILE A 54 22.01 -1.69 -5.08
CA ILE A 54 21.16 -1.95 -3.91
C ILE A 54 21.60 -0.96 -2.83
N GLN A 55 20.66 -0.20 -2.29
CA GLN A 55 20.92 0.74 -1.21
C GLN A 55 20.47 0.14 0.13
N PHE A 56 21.29 0.33 1.15
CA PHE A 56 21.05 -0.09 2.52
C PHE A 56 21.05 1.13 3.43
N ASP A 57 20.07 1.20 4.30
CA ASP A 57 20.01 2.19 5.38
C ASP A 57 19.72 1.42 6.67
N LEU A 58 20.77 1.16 7.45
CA LEU A 58 20.73 0.32 8.63
C LEU A 58 20.94 1.19 9.87
N THR A 59 20.01 1.19 10.77
CA THR A 59 20.11 1.91 12.04
C THR A 59 20.09 0.96 13.23
N THR A 60 20.81 1.33 14.27
CA THR A 60 20.77 0.64 15.57
C THR A 60 19.89 1.35 16.59
N ASP A 61 19.39 2.54 16.23
CA ASP A 61 18.60 3.41 17.09
C ASP A 61 17.10 3.28 16.78
N GLU A 62 16.61 2.04 16.81
CA GLU A 62 15.21 1.73 16.60
C GLU A 62 14.72 0.71 17.64
N VAL A 63 13.59 1.00 18.26
CA VAL A 63 12.91 0.05 19.13
C VAL A 63 11.89 -0.76 18.32
N ILE A 64 12.03 -2.08 18.41
CA ILE A 64 11.08 -3.05 17.85
C ILE A 64 10.18 -3.51 19.00
N ILE A 65 8.87 -3.28 18.88
CA ILE A 65 7.91 -3.56 19.95
C ILE A 65 7.26 -4.93 19.79
N ARG A 66 6.95 -5.30 18.55
CA ARG A 66 6.34 -6.59 18.21
C ARG A 66 7.35 -7.53 17.58
N PRO A 67 7.22 -8.85 17.79
CA PRO A 67 8.06 -9.81 17.10
C PRO A 67 7.95 -9.65 15.58
N PRO A 68 9.06 -9.68 14.84
CA PRO A 68 9.02 -9.60 13.39
C PRO A 68 8.28 -10.79 12.79
N VAL A 69 7.55 -10.54 11.71
CA VAL A 69 6.81 -11.56 10.96
C VAL A 69 7.57 -11.98 9.72
N LEU A 70 7.57 -13.28 9.42
CA LEU A 70 8.23 -13.82 8.24
C LEU A 70 7.30 -13.73 7.04
N ARG A 71 7.62 -12.87 6.05
CA ARG A 71 6.82 -12.65 4.85
C ARG A 71 7.51 -13.16 3.60
N PRO A 72 6.79 -13.77 2.65
CA PRO A 72 7.35 -14.13 1.35
C PRO A 72 7.65 -12.87 0.55
N ILE A 73 8.79 -12.89 -0.16
CA ILE A 73 9.09 -11.86 -1.16
C ILE A 73 8.24 -12.15 -2.39
N TYR A 74 7.48 -11.15 -2.82
CA TYR A 74 6.74 -11.24 -4.06
C TYR A 74 7.68 -11.18 -5.27
N HIS A 75 7.48 -12.10 -6.22
CA HIS A 75 8.25 -12.21 -7.43
C HIS A 75 7.32 -12.45 -8.63
N SER A 76 7.23 -11.46 -9.52
CA SER A 76 6.27 -11.45 -10.63
C SER A 76 6.80 -12.05 -11.94
N TYR A 77 8.06 -12.45 -11.98
CA TYR A 77 8.70 -12.94 -13.20
C TYR A 77 8.56 -14.46 -13.34
N SER A 78 8.74 -14.96 -14.57
CA SER A 78 8.58 -16.37 -14.93
C SER A 78 9.61 -17.32 -14.29
N ASP A 79 10.75 -16.77 -13.87
CA ASP A 79 11.83 -17.48 -13.17
C ASP A 79 11.64 -17.55 -11.64
N ARG A 80 10.43 -17.32 -11.18
CA ARG A 80 10.08 -17.38 -9.75
C ARG A 80 10.46 -18.75 -9.16
N PRO A 81 11.23 -18.77 -8.05
CA PRO A 81 11.55 -20.03 -7.38
C PRO A 81 10.28 -20.71 -6.84
N ALA A 82 10.27 -22.05 -6.89
CA ALA A 82 9.13 -22.85 -6.41
C ALA A 82 8.80 -22.56 -4.93
N GLN A 83 9.82 -22.25 -4.13
CA GLN A 83 9.67 -21.75 -2.77
C GLN A 83 10.08 -20.28 -2.73
N PRO A 84 9.17 -19.34 -2.44
CA PRO A 84 9.51 -17.93 -2.37
C PRO A 84 10.48 -17.67 -1.23
N ALA A 85 11.49 -16.84 -1.49
CA ALA A 85 12.33 -16.30 -0.43
C ALA A 85 11.48 -15.55 0.59
N ARG A 86 11.83 -15.64 1.88
CA ARG A 86 11.09 -14.99 2.97
C ARG A 86 12.02 -14.10 3.76
N ILE A 87 11.50 -12.97 4.21
CA ILE A 87 12.23 -12.01 5.04
C ILE A 87 11.47 -11.67 6.31
N HIS A 88 12.20 -11.29 7.34
CA HIS A 88 11.61 -10.70 8.54
C HIS A 88 11.16 -9.27 8.24
N CYS A 89 9.88 -8.99 8.51
CA CYS A 89 9.26 -7.69 8.34
C CYS A 89 8.64 -7.24 9.65
N TYR A 90 8.46 -5.95 9.82
CA TYR A 90 7.58 -5.43 10.86
C TYR A 90 6.14 -5.90 10.62
N PRO A 91 5.39 -6.26 11.66
CA PRO A 91 3.93 -6.37 11.57
C PRO A 91 3.30 -5.05 11.14
N ILE A 92 2.09 -5.09 10.59
CA ILE A 92 1.42 -3.90 10.04
C ILE A 92 1.12 -2.85 11.14
N ASP A 93 0.73 -3.30 12.33
CA ASP A 93 0.53 -2.45 13.50
C ASP A 93 1.83 -1.71 13.88
N GLU A 94 2.95 -2.40 13.89
CA GLU A 94 4.27 -1.78 14.14
C GLU A 94 4.61 -0.72 13.07
N VAL A 95 4.33 -0.99 11.79
CA VAL A 95 4.57 -0.05 10.70
C VAL A 95 3.65 1.17 10.83
N LEU A 96 2.37 0.96 11.14
CA LEU A 96 1.39 2.02 11.27
C LEU A 96 1.76 2.97 12.43
N ALA A 97 2.10 2.43 13.60
CA ALA A 97 2.57 3.20 14.74
C ALA A 97 3.85 4.01 14.42
N GLU A 98 4.81 3.41 13.69
CA GLU A 98 6.02 4.11 13.28
C GLU A 98 5.71 5.26 12.32
N LYS A 99 4.78 5.06 11.36
CA LYS A 99 4.35 6.12 10.45
C LYS A 99 3.61 7.25 11.18
N THR A 100 2.78 6.91 12.15
CA THR A 100 2.06 7.89 12.98
C THR A 100 3.03 8.71 13.83
N ARG A 101 4.01 8.05 14.47
CA ARG A 101 5.10 8.74 15.18
C ARG A 101 5.88 9.69 14.25
N ALA A 102 6.28 9.18 13.06
CA ALA A 102 7.04 9.96 12.10
C ALA A 102 6.24 11.15 11.55
N MET A 103 4.93 11.01 11.37
CA MET A 103 4.03 12.11 11.00
C MET A 103 4.04 13.22 12.06
N GLY A 104 4.01 12.87 13.35
CA GLY A 104 4.17 13.83 14.45
C GLY A 104 5.52 14.54 14.48
N GLU A 105 6.59 13.85 14.10
CA GLU A 105 7.95 14.40 14.14
C GLU A 105 8.28 15.31 12.93
N ARG A 106 7.81 14.96 11.72
CA ARG A 106 8.28 15.59 10.47
C ARG A 106 7.19 15.94 9.45
N GLY A 107 5.94 15.47 9.63
CA GLY A 107 4.79 15.86 8.82
C GLY A 107 4.91 15.64 7.32
N ARG A 108 5.52 14.54 6.86
CA ARG A 108 5.75 14.34 5.42
C ARG A 108 4.55 13.74 4.69
N PRO A 109 4.27 14.13 3.42
CA PRO A 109 3.21 13.56 2.59
C PRO A 109 3.16 12.04 2.55
N ARG A 110 4.33 11.39 2.46
CA ARG A 110 4.44 9.92 2.43
C ARG A 110 3.94 9.28 3.72
N ASP A 111 4.22 9.90 4.86
CA ASP A 111 3.78 9.35 6.16
C ASP A 111 2.25 9.43 6.26
N LEU A 112 1.62 10.55 5.86
CA LEU A 112 0.16 10.66 5.76
C LEU A 112 -0.43 9.63 4.80
N TYR A 113 0.15 9.51 3.59
CA TYR A 113 -0.30 8.54 2.59
C TYR A 113 -0.28 7.12 3.16
N ASP A 114 0.83 6.72 3.77
CA ASP A 114 1.00 5.38 4.33
C ASP A 114 0.04 5.11 5.50
N ILE A 115 -0.13 6.06 6.44
CA ILE A 115 -1.08 5.93 7.55
C ILE A 115 -2.47 5.64 7.02
N ILE A 116 -2.97 6.43 6.09
CA ILE A 116 -4.32 6.27 5.56
C ILE A 116 -4.45 4.95 4.77
N ARG A 117 -3.48 4.61 3.95
CA ARG A 117 -3.48 3.34 3.20
C ARG A 117 -3.50 2.13 4.13
N LEU A 118 -2.62 2.12 5.12
CA LEU A 118 -2.51 1.02 6.08
C LEU A 118 -3.76 0.93 6.98
N SER A 119 -4.27 2.05 7.47
CA SER A 119 -5.46 2.06 8.31
C SER A 119 -6.72 1.60 7.56
N ARG A 120 -6.91 2.02 6.30
CA ARG A 120 -8.02 1.56 5.46
C ARG A 120 -7.97 0.04 5.24
N SER A 121 -6.80 -0.49 4.87
CA SER A 121 -6.61 -1.93 4.64
C SER A 121 -6.56 -2.72 5.94
N GLY A 122 -5.83 -2.22 6.95
CA GLY A 122 -5.56 -2.94 8.19
C GLY A 122 -6.81 -3.16 9.05
N ARG A 123 -7.66 -2.16 9.18
CA ARG A 123 -8.92 -2.29 9.96
C ARG A 123 -9.87 -3.31 9.38
N GLN A 124 -9.94 -3.43 8.06
CA GLN A 124 -10.88 -4.29 7.36
C GLN A 124 -10.36 -5.72 7.16
N VAL A 125 -9.07 -5.88 6.88
CA VAL A 125 -8.48 -7.18 6.51
C VAL A 125 -7.74 -7.82 7.67
N LEU A 126 -7.02 -7.03 8.49
CA LEU A 126 -6.15 -7.51 9.55
C LEU A 126 -6.78 -7.35 10.94
N GLN A 127 -7.93 -6.71 11.04
CA GLN A 127 -8.65 -6.46 12.29
C GLN A 127 -7.74 -5.78 13.35
N LEU A 128 -7.08 -4.69 12.95
CA LEU A 128 -6.22 -3.92 13.84
C LEU A 128 -7.00 -3.46 15.08
N ASP A 129 -6.39 -3.63 16.23
CA ASP A 129 -6.91 -3.19 17.53
C ASP A 129 -6.36 -1.81 17.90
N ALA A 130 -7.24 -0.87 18.20
CA ALA A 130 -6.86 0.51 18.49
C ALA A 130 -6.05 0.65 19.80
N ALA A 131 -6.35 -0.18 20.81
CA ALA A 131 -5.64 -0.13 22.08
C ALA A 131 -4.21 -0.68 21.93
N ALA A 132 -4.06 -1.78 21.19
CA ALA A 132 -2.76 -2.35 20.86
C ALA A 132 -1.91 -1.39 20.02
N GLU A 133 -2.52 -0.73 19.03
CA GLU A 133 -1.86 0.27 18.18
C GLU A 133 -1.36 1.46 19.01
N ARG A 134 -2.18 1.95 19.92
CA ARG A 134 -1.84 3.05 20.83
C ARG A 134 -0.66 2.68 21.73
N GLU A 135 -0.66 1.48 22.32
CA GLU A 135 0.45 0.99 23.15
C GLU A 135 1.78 1.00 22.39
N ILE A 136 1.78 0.52 21.14
CA ILE A 136 2.97 0.53 20.30
C ILE A 136 3.43 1.96 20.02
N LEU A 137 2.50 2.85 19.65
CA LEU A 137 2.80 4.26 19.37
C LEU A 137 3.39 4.96 20.60
N GLU A 138 2.81 4.77 21.78
CA GLU A 138 3.30 5.32 23.05
C GLU A 138 4.75 4.91 23.31
N ARG A 139 5.06 3.62 23.16
CA ARG A 139 6.41 3.09 23.38
C ARG A 139 7.40 3.63 22.36
N LYS A 140 7.01 3.76 21.09
CA LYS A 140 7.85 4.36 20.05
C LYS A 140 8.10 5.85 20.29
N CYS A 141 7.09 6.60 20.67
CA CYS A 141 7.22 8.01 21.03
C CYS A 141 8.12 8.19 22.26
N ALA A 142 7.91 7.40 23.31
CA ALA A 142 8.74 7.44 24.53
C ALA A 142 10.22 7.14 24.23
N HIS A 143 10.52 6.13 23.40
CA HIS A 143 11.89 5.82 22.97
C HIS A 143 12.56 7.00 22.26
N ARG A 144 11.79 7.83 21.57
CA ARG A 144 12.27 9.01 20.87
C ARG A 144 12.20 10.30 21.71
N GLY A 145 11.66 10.26 22.91
CA GLY A 145 11.41 11.45 23.71
C GLY A 145 10.42 12.42 23.07
N LEU A 146 9.48 11.92 22.29
CA LEU A 146 8.49 12.71 21.55
C LEU A 146 7.11 12.59 22.22
N PRO A 147 6.29 13.65 22.15
CA PRO A 147 4.89 13.54 22.54
C PRO A 147 4.13 12.60 21.57
N ILE A 148 3.07 11.97 22.08
CA ILE A 148 2.16 11.19 21.24
C ILE A 148 1.43 12.16 20.30
N PRO A 149 1.46 11.92 18.97
CA PRO A 149 0.79 12.78 18.02
C PRO A 149 -0.73 12.80 18.25
N THR A 150 -1.31 13.98 18.13
CA THR A 150 -2.77 14.18 18.08
C THR A 150 -3.11 14.93 16.80
N LEU A 151 -4.35 14.81 16.32
CA LEU A 151 -4.79 15.54 15.13
C LEU A 151 -4.59 17.06 15.32
N ALA A 152 -5.03 17.60 16.46
CA ALA A 152 -4.89 19.03 16.75
C ALA A 152 -3.42 19.50 16.77
N ALA A 153 -2.50 18.68 17.29
CA ALA A 153 -1.07 19.00 17.28
C ALA A 153 -0.48 18.98 15.87
N LEU A 154 -0.93 18.05 15.01
CA LEU A 154 -0.52 18.00 13.62
C LEU A 154 -1.01 19.22 12.83
N GLU A 155 -2.28 19.59 12.98
CA GLU A 155 -2.89 20.73 12.30
C GLU A 155 -2.29 22.07 12.74
N ALA A 156 -1.85 22.17 13.99
CA ALA A 156 -1.18 23.36 14.52
C ALA A 156 0.32 23.43 14.13
N SER A 157 0.87 22.35 13.56
CA SER A 157 2.29 22.30 13.21
C SER A 157 2.60 23.10 11.92
N PRO A 158 3.73 23.82 11.85
CA PRO A 158 4.20 24.42 10.61
C PRO A 158 4.32 23.41 9.45
N ASN A 159 4.66 22.16 9.76
CA ASN A 159 4.78 21.09 8.79
C ASN A 159 3.45 20.77 8.07
N TRP A 160 2.30 21.16 8.65
CA TRP A 160 0.99 20.97 8.02
C TRP A 160 0.82 21.80 6.76
N VAL A 161 1.36 23.01 6.74
CA VAL A 161 1.36 23.88 5.56
C VAL A 161 2.33 23.35 4.51
N GLU A 162 3.53 22.92 4.93
CA GLU A 162 4.50 22.31 4.02
C GLU A 162 3.96 21.03 3.37
N LEU A 163 3.19 20.23 4.10
CA LEU A 163 2.57 19.01 3.59
C LEU A 163 1.69 19.28 2.35
N GLU A 164 0.96 20.40 2.34
CA GLU A 164 0.12 20.79 1.22
C GLU A 164 0.95 21.09 -0.03
N SER A 165 2.00 21.92 0.12
CA SER A 165 2.87 22.28 -1.00
C SER A 165 3.68 21.08 -1.53
N GLU A 166 4.05 20.14 -0.68
CA GLU A 166 4.88 18.98 -1.01
C GLU A 166 4.08 17.74 -1.45
N TRP A 167 2.74 17.75 -1.33
CA TRP A 167 1.89 16.59 -1.66
C TRP A 167 2.10 16.11 -3.10
N ALA A 168 1.99 17.02 -4.05
CA ALA A 168 2.18 16.71 -5.46
C ALA A 168 3.65 16.39 -5.78
N ASN A 169 4.59 17.14 -5.21
CA ASN A 169 6.03 16.98 -5.47
C ASN A 169 6.53 15.60 -5.02
N MET A 170 6.09 15.14 -3.85
CA MET A 170 6.57 13.87 -3.29
C MET A 170 5.85 12.64 -3.82
N LEU A 171 4.58 12.75 -4.19
CA LEU A 171 3.74 11.59 -4.52
C LEU A 171 3.37 11.51 -6.00
N GLY A 172 3.29 12.65 -6.71
CA GLY A 172 2.77 12.69 -8.07
C GLY A 172 3.55 11.83 -9.07
N HIS A 173 4.85 11.69 -8.88
CA HIS A 173 5.70 10.85 -9.74
C HIS A 173 5.74 9.37 -9.35
N GLN A 174 5.14 8.99 -8.22
CA GLN A 174 5.15 7.63 -7.69
C GLN A 174 3.81 6.91 -7.86
N LEU A 175 2.74 7.67 -8.07
CA LEU A 175 1.38 7.15 -8.11
C LEU A 175 0.79 7.26 -9.51
N PRO A 176 0.01 6.26 -9.97
CA PRO A 176 -0.73 6.31 -11.24
C PRO A 176 -1.69 7.50 -11.35
N ALA A 177 -2.25 7.91 -10.22
CA ALA A 177 -3.06 9.12 -10.07
C ALA A 177 -2.90 9.65 -8.66
N LEU A 178 -2.70 10.95 -8.51
CA LEU A 178 -2.53 11.59 -7.22
C LEU A 178 -3.92 11.80 -6.58
N PRO A 179 -4.20 11.17 -5.42
CA PRO A 179 -5.46 11.43 -4.72
C PRO A 179 -5.47 12.83 -4.11
N PRO A 180 -6.65 13.49 -4.01
CA PRO A 180 -6.76 14.79 -3.37
C PRO A 180 -6.34 14.74 -1.90
N LEU A 181 -5.52 15.69 -1.46
CA LEU A 181 -5.04 15.77 -0.09
C LEU A 181 -6.18 15.85 0.93
N ASP A 182 -7.24 16.60 0.62
CA ASP A 182 -8.37 16.79 1.54
C ASP A 182 -9.08 15.50 1.92
N THR A 183 -9.11 14.51 1.00
CA THR A 183 -9.68 13.19 1.33
C THR A 183 -8.82 12.42 2.32
N TYR A 184 -7.50 12.64 2.29
CA TYR A 184 -6.55 12.04 3.23
C TYR A 184 -6.57 12.75 4.58
N ARG A 185 -6.72 14.07 4.60
CA ARG A 185 -6.94 14.85 5.83
C ARG A 185 -8.22 14.43 6.55
N ALA A 186 -9.32 14.29 5.81
CA ALA A 186 -10.58 13.82 6.38
C ALA A 186 -10.47 12.42 6.99
N ASP A 187 -9.81 11.50 6.30
CA ASP A 187 -9.59 10.15 6.80
C ASP A 187 -8.58 10.09 7.96
N LEU A 188 -7.67 11.06 8.06
CA LEU A 188 -6.76 11.19 9.20
C LEU A 188 -7.55 11.49 10.49
N ALA A 189 -8.58 12.33 10.42
CA ALA A 189 -9.47 12.56 11.55
C ALA A 189 -10.15 11.26 11.99
N VAL A 190 -10.69 10.48 11.04
CA VAL A 190 -11.30 9.17 11.33
C VAL A 190 -10.28 8.17 11.92
N TYR A 191 -9.02 8.23 11.48
CA TYR A 191 -7.95 7.41 12.05
C TYR A 191 -7.66 7.77 13.51
N PHE A 192 -7.54 9.05 13.84
CA PHE A 192 -7.31 9.48 15.22
C PHE A 192 -8.50 9.23 16.13
N ASP A 193 -9.73 9.33 15.65
CA ASP A 193 -10.93 8.94 16.37
C ASP A 193 -10.87 7.45 16.72
N TRP A 194 -10.59 6.59 15.74
CA TRP A 194 -10.39 5.16 15.98
C TRP A 194 -9.25 4.90 16.97
N LEU A 195 -8.10 5.55 16.80
CA LEU A 195 -6.95 5.39 17.69
C LEU A 195 -7.28 5.82 19.12
N SER A 196 -8.17 6.78 19.31
CA SER A 196 -8.65 7.19 20.64
C SER A 196 -9.65 6.20 21.28
N GLY A 197 -10.08 5.20 20.53
CA GLY A 197 -11.09 4.21 20.95
C GLY A 197 -12.53 4.65 20.65
N ALA A 198 -12.73 5.72 19.90
CA ALA A 198 -14.05 6.10 19.45
C ALA A 198 -14.61 5.06 18.46
N PRO A 199 -15.92 4.74 18.50
CA PRO A 199 -16.51 3.82 17.57
C PRO A 199 -16.48 4.39 16.15
N VAL A 200 -15.84 3.68 15.24
CA VAL A 200 -15.85 4.01 13.82
C VAL A 200 -16.84 3.07 13.13
N ALA A 201 -17.79 3.65 12.41
CA ALA A 201 -18.79 2.89 11.68
C ALA A 201 -18.13 2.00 10.61
N ASP A 202 -18.39 0.70 10.69
CA ASP A 202 -18.03 -0.23 9.62
C ASP A 202 -19.01 -0.11 8.46
N LEU A 203 -18.46 -0.02 7.26
CA LEU A 203 -19.29 -0.05 6.06
C LEU A 203 -19.76 -1.49 5.79
N PRO A 204 -21.03 -1.67 5.36
CA PRO A 204 -21.53 -3.00 5.02
C PRO A 204 -20.78 -3.55 3.81
N ALA A 205 -20.64 -4.87 3.74
CA ALA A 205 -20.25 -5.55 2.52
C ALA A 205 -21.38 -5.45 1.47
N ILE A 206 -21.02 -5.51 0.19
CA ILE A 206 -22.03 -5.61 -0.88
C ILE A 206 -22.82 -6.90 -0.69
N THR A 207 -24.15 -6.79 -0.62
CA THR A 207 -25.07 -7.92 -0.47
C THR A 207 -25.44 -8.53 -1.81
N GLU A 208 -26.00 -9.74 -1.79
CA GLU A 208 -26.49 -10.45 -2.98
C GLU A 208 -27.59 -9.67 -3.72
N ALA A 209 -28.50 -9.04 -2.99
CA ALA A 209 -29.58 -8.24 -3.54
C ALA A 209 -29.08 -7.00 -4.30
N GLU A 210 -27.96 -6.42 -3.86
CA GLU A 210 -27.35 -5.24 -4.47
C GLU A 210 -26.54 -5.58 -5.73
N ALA A 211 -25.95 -6.77 -5.78
CA ALA A 211 -25.12 -7.23 -6.89
C ALA A 211 -25.90 -7.53 -8.19
N SER A 212 -27.22 -7.66 -8.13
CA SER A 212 -28.12 -7.87 -9.29
C SER A 212 -27.74 -9.05 -10.20
N ASP A 213 -26.95 -10.02 -9.70
CA ASP A 213 -26.58 -11.22 -10.43
C ASP A 213 -27.24 -12.45 -9.82
N PRO A 214 -28.25 -13.07 -10.49
CA PRO A 214 -28.96 -14.25 -9.96
C PRO A 214 -28.05 -15.49 -9.77
N ALA A 215 -26.81 -15.45 -10.25
CA ALA A 215 -25.83 -16.51 -10.06
C ALA A 215 -24.83 -16.22 -8.94
N TRP A 216 -24.98 -15.10 -8.22
CA TRP A 216 -24.04 -14.68 -7.19
C TRP A 216 -24.31 -15.41 -5.86
N GLN A 217 -23.28 -16.05 -5.34
CA GLN A 217 -23.13 -16.35 -3.91
C GLN A 217 -21.86 -15.64 -3.44
N PRO A 218 -21.88 -15.00 -2.26
CA PRO A 218 -20.69 -14.31 -1.78
C PRO A 218 -19.61 -15.36 -1.44
N PRO A 219 -18.59 -15.55 -2.29
CA PRO A 219 -17.36 -16.11 -1.78
C PRO A 219 -16.67 -15.02 -0.98
N ALA A 220 -15.84 -15.41 -0.02
CA ALA A 220 -14.94 -14.49 0.65
C ALA A 220 -14.21 -13.61 -0.37
N ALA A 221 -14.00 -12.34 -0.05
CA ALA A 221 -13.20 -11.45 -0.87
C ALA A 221 -11.88 -12.14 -1.21
N VAL A 222 -11.60 -12.29 -2.50
CA VAL A 222 -10.40 -12.97 -2.94
C VAL A 222 -9.27 -11.96 -2.94
N ALA A 223 -8.34 -12.11 -2.00
CA ALA A 223 -7.02 -11.53 -2.18
C ALA A 223 -6.41 -12.21 -3.41
N LEU A 224 -6.53 -11.56 -4.57
CA LEU A 224 -5.87 -12.06 -5.77
C LEU A 224 -4.37 -12.03 -5.51
N PRO A 225 -3.65 -13.14 -5.73
CA PRO A 225 -2.21 -13.09 -5.76
C PRO A 225 -1.81 -12.03 -6.77
N SER A 226 -0.83 -11.23 -6.46
CA SER A 226 -0.22 -10.26 -7.36
C SER A 226 0.46 -10.90 -8.58
N GLU A 227 0.24 -12.18 -8.81
CA GLU A 227 0.83 -13.05 -9.84
C GLU A 227 0.27 -12.86 -11.25
N TRP A 228 -0.70 -12.02 -11.42
CA TRP A 228 -1.35 -11.84 -12.71
C TRP A 228 -0.55 -10.88 -13.58
N GLY A 229 0.47 -11.38 -14.26
CA GLY A 229 1.22 -10.65 -15.29
C GLY A 229 0.41 -10.20 -16.50
N VAL A 230 -0.91 -10.32 -16.47
CA VAL A 230 -1.85 -9.84 -17.49
C VAL A 230 -2.51 -8.53 -17.08
N ALA A 231 -2.03 -7.89 -16.06
CA ALA A 231 -2.97 -7.28 -15.20
C ALA A 231 -2.74 -5.81 -14.94
N ALA A 232 -2.19 -5.06 -15.86
CA ALA A 232 -2.27 -3.61 -15.81
C ALA A 232 -3.70 -3.09 -15.49
N PRO A 233 -4.79 -3.63 -16.08
CA PRO A 233 -6.14 -3.21 -15.70
C PRO A 233 -6.52 -3.52 -14.25
N LEU A 234 -6.18 -4.70 -13.74
CA LEU A 234 -6.59 -5.11 -12.38
C LEU A 234 -5.83 -4.35 -11.30
N GLU A 235 -4.55 -4.06 -11.51
CA GLU A 235 -3.77 -3.23 -10.58
C GLU A 235 -4.29 -1.78 -10.53
N GLY A 236 -4.72 -1.24 -11.67
CA GLY A 236 -5.40 0.06 -11.72
C GLY A 236 -6.70 0.08 -10.91
N ILE A 237 -7.48 -1.00 -10.97
CA ILE A 237 -8.72 -1.14 -10.17
C ILE A 237 -8.39 -1.20 -8.68
N ARG A 238 -7.40 -2.00 -8.27
CA ARG A 238 -6.96 -2.10 -6.87
C ARG A 238 -6.46 -0.76 -6.35
N PHE A 239 -5.62 -0.10 -7.14
CA PHE A 239 -5.10 1.20 -6.78
C PHE A 239 -6.23 2.21 -6.59
N ALA A 240 -7.19 2.27 -7.53
CA ALA A 240 -8.32 3.18 -7.44
C ALA A 240 -9.18 2.92 -6.20
N GLY A 241 -9.52 1.65 -5.92
CA GLY A 241 -10.28 1.29 -4.73
C GLY A 241 -9.59 1.65 -3.43
N ALA A 242 -8.32 1.30 -3.32
CA ALA A 242 -7.52 1.57 -2.13
C ALA A 242 -7.32 3.08 -1.86
N ASN A 243 -7.29 3.89 -2.92
CA ASN A 243 -7.15 5.36 -2.81
C ASN A 243 -8.50 6.09 -2.86
N ARG A 244 -9.63 5.35 -2.96
CA ARG A 244 -10.99 5.92 -3.06
C ARG A 244 -11.14 6.87 -4.25
N LEU A 245 -10.61 6.45 -5.40
CA LEU A 245 -10.69 7.19 -6.66
C LEU A 245 -11.66 6.49 -7.63
N LEU A 246 -12.40 7.27 -8.40
CA LEU A 246 -13.17 6.76 -9.51
C LEU A 246 -12.23 6.24 -10.60
N LEU A 247 -12.69 5.27 -11.39
CA LEU A 247 -11.99 4.79 -12.56
C LEU A 247 -12.87 4.85 -13.81
N GLU A 248 -12.25 5.12 -14.94
CA GLU A 248 -12.81 4.92 -16.27
C GLU A 248 -12.52 3.48 -16.68
N LEU A 249 -13.59 2.69 -16.84
CA LEU A 249 -13.55 1.28 -17.20
C LEU A 249 -13.97 1.10 -18.64
N ASP A 250 -13.03 0.76 -19.53
CA ASP A 250 -13.37 0.33 -20.89
C ASP A 250 -13.80 -1.13 -20.86
N TYR A 251 -15.05 -1.39 -21.19
CA TYR A 251 -15.67 -2.68 -21.02
C TYR A 251 -16.46 -3.15 -22.24
N ARG A 252 -16.23 -4.40 -22.65
CA ARG A 252 -16.97 -5.07 -23.70
C ARG A 252 -17.98 -6.07 -23.13
N PRO A 253 -19.26 -5.72 -22.99
CA PRO A 253 -20.28 -6.64 -22.47
C PRO A 253 -20.56 -7.78 -23.47
N GLN A 254 -21.18 -8.88 -22.99
CA GLN A 254 -21.60 -9.97 -23.87
C GLN A 254 -22.74 -9.55 -24.80
N LYS A 255 -23.66 -8.74 -24.27
CA LYS A 255 -24.76 -8.13 -24.99
C LYS A 255 -24.73 -6.63 -24.72
N GLY A 256 -24.93 -5.81 -25.76
CA GLY A 256 -24.90 -4.36 -25.65
C GLY A 256 -23.63 -3.73 -26.23
N GLN A 257 -23.53 -2.42 -26.16
CA GLN A 257 -22.43 -1.65 -26.76
C GLN A 257 -21.21 -1.62 -25.86
N PRO A 258 -19.99 -1.84 -26.44
CA PRO A 258 -18.74 -1.53 -25.77
C PRO A 258 -18.67 -0.04 -25.41
N GLY A 259 -17.89 0.30 -24.40
CA GLY A 259 -17.65 1.70 -24.05
C GLY A 259 -17.07 1.90 -22.67
N VAL A 260 -16.71 3.15 -22.41
CA VAL A 260 -16.14 3.58 -21.14
C VAL A 260 -17.26 3.85 -20.13
N ARG A 261 -17.04 3.45 -18.88
CA ARG A 261 -17.96 3.66 -17.76
C ARG A 261 -17.19 4.25 -16.60
N LEU A 262 -17.76 5.22 -15.93
CA LEU A 262 -17.21 5.76 -14.69
C LEU A 262 -17.72 4.92 -13.52
N VAL A 263 -16.79 4.38 -12.70
CA VAL A 263 -17.08 3.35 -11.71
C VAL A 263 -16.37 3.61 -10.39
N GLU A 264 -17.08 3.44 -9.28
CA GLU A 264 -16.50 3.30 -7.93
C GLU A 264 -16.07 1.85 -7.74
N PRO A 265 -14.79 1.56 -7.51
CA PRO A 265 -14.32 0.18 -7.35
C PRO A 265 -14.51 -0.35 -5.91
N TYR A 266 -15.02 -1.58 -5.78
CA TYR A 266 -15.32 -2.17 -4.47
C TYR A 266 -14.65 -3.52 -4.19
N SER A 267 -14.81 -4.54 -5.07
CA SER A 267 -14.27 -5.86 -4.78
C SER A 267 -14.04 -6.72 -6.02
N PHE A 268 -13.19 -7.74 -5.87
CA PHE A 268 -13.12 -8.86 -6.81
C PHE A 268 -13.70 -10.12 -6.18
N ARG A 269 -14.46 -10.90 -6.97
CA ARG A 269 -15.05 -12.17 -6.54
C ARG A 269 -15.10 -13.17 -7.69
N TYR A 270 -15.04 -14.47 -7.39
CA TYR A 270 -15.29 -15.50 -8.40
C TYR A 270 -16.77 -15.82 -8.49
N SER A 271 -17.29 -15.92 -9.71
CA SER A 271 -18.63 -16.48 -9.94
C SER A 271 -18.64 -18.00 -9.68
N ARG A 272 -19.83 -18.60 -9.53
CA ARG A 272 -19.99 -20.07 -9.43
C ARG A 272 -19.38 -20.82 -10.62
N LYS A 273 -19.26 -20.18 -11.78
CA LYS A 273 -18.65 -20.74 -12.99
C LYS A 273 -17.14 -20.49 -13.10
N GLY A 274 -16.49 -19.97 -12.03
CA GLY A 274 -15.06 -19.72 -11.97
C GLY A 274 -14.58 -18.44 -12.69
N TYR A 275 -15.48 -17.59 -13.17
CA TYR A 275 -15.09 -16.30 -13.76
C TYR A 275 -14.75 -15.30 -12.66
N LEU A 276 -13.65 -14.57 -12.84
CA LEU A 276 -13.33 -13.42 -12.01
C LEU A 276 -14.25 -12.25 -12.37
N LEU A 277 -14.94 -11.72 -11.36
CA LEU A 277 -15.84 -10.58 -11.45
C LEU A 277 -15.27 -9.40 -10.67
N PHE A 278 -15.31 -8.24 -11.28
CA PHE A 278 -15.07 -6.97 -10.63
C PHE A 278 -16.43 -6.34 -10.27
N TYR A 279 -16.63 -6.05 -9.00
CA TYR A 279 -17.81 -5.35 -8.50
C TYR A 279 -17.53 -3.88 -8.31
N GLY A 280 -18.25 -3.05 -9.06
CA GLY A 280 -18.15 -1.61 -8.99
C GLY A 280 -19.52 -0.95 -9.13
N ARG A 281 -19.69 0.21 -8.48
CA ARG A 281 -20.89 1.03 -8.66
C ARG A 281 -20.75 1.88 -9.91
N ASN A 282 -21.59 1.62 -10.89
CA ASN A 282 -21.66 2.44 -12.10
C ASN A 282 -22.28 3.79 -11.75
N ILE A 283 -21.57 4.89 -11.99
CA ILE A 283 -22.00 6.25 -11.61
C ILE A 283 -23.24 6.70 -12.42
N GLU A 284 -23.31 6.38 -13.70
CA GLU A 284 -24.46 6.76 -14.53
C GLU A 284 -25.74 6.02 -14.11
N ARG A 285 -25.60 4.74 -13.79
CA ARG A 285 -26.73 3.87 -13.43
C ARG A 285 -27.05 3.84 -11.94
N GLN A 286 -26.20 4.43 -11.11
CA GLN A 286 -26.31 4.51 -9.65
C GLN A 286 -26.52 3.14 -8.97
N ARG A 287 -25.92 2.06 -9.52
CA ARG A 287 -26.07 0.71 -9.01
C ARG A 287 -24.78 -0.10 -9.10
N ILE A 288 -24.64 -1.09 -8.22
CA ILE A 288 -23.58 -2.10 -8.30
C ILE A 288 -23.76 -2.89 -9.60
N THR A 289 -22.64 -3.12 -10.27
CA THR A 289 -22.55 -3.89 -11.51
C THR A 289 -21.38 -4.84 -11.40
N ALA A 290 -21.61 -6.11 -11.75
CA ALA A 290 -20.56 -7.12 -11.86
C ALA A 290 -19.98 -7.09 -13.29
N TYR A 291 -18.70 -6.80 -13.39
CA TYR A 291 -17.96 -6.77 -14.65
C TYR A 291 -17.06 -8.00 -14.72
N ARG A 292 -17.13 -8.80 -15.77
CA ARG A 292 -16.19 -9.90 -15.98
C ARG A 292 -14.80 -9.36 -16.28
N ALA A 293 -13.79 -9.82 -15.52
CA ALA A 293 -12.42 -9.32 -15.66
C ALA A 293 -11.83 -9.56 -17.05
N ASP A 294 -12.14 -10.71 -17.68
CA ASP A 294 -11.69 -11.07 -19.03
C ASP A 294 -12.32 -10.21 -20.15
N ARG A 295 -13.25 -9.32 -19.81
CA ARG A 295 -13.90 -8.38 -20.75
C ARG A 295 -13.56 -6.93 -20.50
N ILE A 296 -12.68 -6.68 -19.53
CA ILE A 296 -12.11 -5.35 -19.27
C ILE A 296 -10.99 -5.12 -20.29
N MET A 297 -11.20 -4.16 -21.17
CA MET A 297 -10.26 -3.80 -22.22
C MET A 297 -9.21 -2.80 -21.75
N GLY A 298 -9.56 -1.95 -20.79
CA GLY A 298 -8.67 -0.96 -20.22
C GLY A 298 -9.23 -0.33 -18.94
N VAL A 299 -8.34 0.24 -18.16
CA VAL A 299 -8.67 0.98 -16.94
C VAL A 299 -7.81 2.22 -16.88
N LYS A 300 -8.45 3.36 -16.63
CA LYS A 300 -7.76 4.62 -16.33
C LYS A 300 -8.23 5.12 -14.98
N VAL A 301 -7.30 5.24 -14.05
CA VAL A 301 -7.59 5.82 -12.73
C VAL A 301 -7.74 7.32 -12.87
N THR A 302 -8.80 7.88 -12.30
CA THR A 302 -9.03 9.33 -12.26
C THR A 302 -8.46 9.93 -10.97
N THR A 303 -8.45 11.25 -10.88
CA THR A 303 -8.16 11.99 -9.65
C THR A 303 -9.42 12.31 -8.85
N GLN A 304 -10.60 11.89 -9.33
CA GLN A 304 -11.88 12.17 -8.70
C GLN A 304 -12.11 11.23 -7.50
N PRO A 305 -12.25 11.73 -6.29
CA PRO A 305 -12.51 10.89 -5.13
C PRO A 305 -13.98 10.46 -5.08
N PHE A 306 -14.24 9.31 -4.44
CA PHE A 306 -15.57 8.90 -4.05
C PHE A 306 -15.63 8.58 -2.55
N ARG A 307 -16.80 8.75 -1.95
CA ARG A 307 -17.07 8.31 -0.58
C ARG A 307 -17.73 6.94 -0.63
N PRO A 308 -17.07 5.89 -0.11
CA PRO A 308 -17.61 4.55 -0.14
C PRO A 308 -18.92 4.44 0.65
N ILE A 309 -19.89 3.73 0.12
CA ILE A 309 -21.13 3.34 0.81
C ILE A 309 -21.13 1.87 1.17
N TRP A 310 -20.24 1.06 0.58
CA TRP A 310 -19.94 -0.31 0.93
C TRP A 310 -18.47 -0.46 1.27
N ARG A 311 -18.13 -1.57 1.92
CA ARG A 311 -16.75 -1.95 2.20
C ARG A 311 -15.96 -2.14 0.90
N VAL A 312 -14.81 -1.51 0.81
CA VAL A 312 -13.89 -1.69 -0.32
C VAL A 312 -12.91 -2.79 0.05
N GLU A 313 -12.97 -3.90 -0.69
CA GLU A 313 -12.23 -5.15 -0.47
C GLU A 313 -11.22 -5.42 -1.61
N LEU A 314 -10.47 -4.40 -2.04
CA LEU A 314 -9.53 -4.40 -3.17
C LEU A 314 -8.08 -4.33 -2.73
#